data_66df7c0e1d1e7c190e5ab6f139d3f1ee
#
_entry.id   66df7c0e1d1e7c190e5ab6f139d3f1ee
#
_cell.length_a   1.000
_cell.length_b   1.000
_cell.length_c   1.000
_cell.angle_alpha   90.00
_cell.angle_beta   90.00
_cell.angle_gamma   90.00
#
_symmetry.space_group_name_H-M   'P 1'
#
loop_
_entity.id
_entity.type
_entity.pdbx_description
1 polymer ?
#
loop_
_entity_poly.entity_id
_entity_poly.type
_entity_poly.pdbx_seq_one_letter_code
_entity_poly.pdbx_strand_id
1 'polypeptide(L)'
;MRPIVRGNWPTNTAGENIVFTEYQQARGELIKRMGELCSFCEMHLDTSLAVEHVQPKQPIGATAIIAARLLDWHNFLLACTNCNSTKSNKDVILDDYLWPDRDNTYHSFAYSEGGIVNA
;
A
#
# COMPACT_ATOMS: atom_id res chain seq x y z
N MET A 1 -1.61 -6.50 12.74
CA MET A 1 -1.23 -5.58 11.65
C MET A 1 -1.75 -4.18 11.98
N ARG A 2 -0.90 -3.18 11.85
CA ARG A 2 -1.24 -1.79 12.16
C ARG A 2 -2.20 -1.23 11.10
N PRO A 3 -3.35 -0.66 11.50
CA PRO A 3 -4.19 0.07 10.56
C PRO A 3 -3.47 1.32 10.05
N ILE A 4 -3.71 1.67 8.81
CA ILE A 4 -3.05 2.78 8.11
C ILE A 4 -4.12 3.76 7.62
N VAL A 5 -3.86 5.05 7.80
CA VAL A 5 -4.69 6.11 7.24
C VAL A 5 -3.93 6.81 6.12
N ARG A 6 -4.23 6.43 4.88
CA ARG A 6 -3.67 7.10 3.71
C ARG A 6 -4.24 8.51 3.52
N GLY A 7 -5.50 8.70 3.90
CA GLY A 7 -6.19 9.97 3.75
C GLY A 7 -6.57 10.29 2.31
N ASN A 8 -7.08 11.50 2.12
CA ASN A 8 -7.55 11.97 0.83
C ASN A 8 -6.39 12.17 -0.15
N TRP A 9 -6.72 12.17 -1.43
CA TRP A 9 -5.79 12.51 -2.48
C TRP A 9 -5.07 13.83 -2.16
N PRO A 10 -3.72 13.88 -2.20
CA PRO A 10 -3.00 15.09 -1.89
C PRO A 10 -3.31 16.21 -2.88
N THR A 11 -3.39 17.44 -2.38
CA THR A 11 -3.70 18.61 -3.17
C THR A 11 -2.51 19.56 -3.26
N ASN A 12 -2.46 20.33 -4.34
CA ASN A 12 -1.52 21.41 -4.52
C ASN A 12 -1.94 22.67 -3.75
N THR A 13 -1.19 23.76 -3.87
CA THR A 13 -1.49 25.04 -3.22
C THR A 13 -2.79 25.69 -3.69
N ALA A 14 -3.29 25.33 -4.87
CA ALA A 14 -4.56 25.77 -5.42
C ALA A 14 -5.76 24.91 -4.98
N GLY A 15 -5.54 23.88 -4.16
CA GLY A 15 -6.57 22.96 -3.70
C GLY A 15 -6.98 21.90 -4.72
N GLU A 16 -6.24 21.76 -5.80
CA GLU A 16 -6.47 20.74 -6.83
C GLU A 16 -5.69 19.48 -6.52
N ASN A 17 -6.24 18.30 -6.87
CA ASN A 17 -5.54 17.03 -6.73
C ASN A 17 -4.21 17.05 -7.49
N ILE A 18 -3.15 16.59 -6.84
CA ILE A 18 -1.86 16.43 -7.49
C ILE A 18 -2.00 15.39 -8.59
N VAL A 19 -1.54 15.73 -9.80
CA VAL A 19 -1.47 14.80 -10.92
C VAL A 19 -0.12 14.09 -10.89
N PHE A 20 -0.13 12.78 -10.66
CA PHE A 20 1.07 11.97 -10.74
C PHE A 20 1.32 11.58 -12.19
N THR A 21 2.54 11.76 -12.67
CA THR A 21 2.99 11.24 -13.97
C THR A 21 3.70 9.89 -13.81
N GLU A 22 4.27 9.66 -12.62
CA GLU A 22 4.88 8.40 -12.21
C GLU A 22 4.42 8.10 -10.77
N TYR A 23 4.11 6.83 -10.50
CA TYR A 23 3.58 6.45 -9.17
C TYR A 23 4.60 6.64 -8.04
N GLN A 24 5.90 6.58 -8.33
CA GLN A 24 6.96 6.82 -7.34
C GLN A 24 6.92 8.23 -6.75
N GLN A 25 6.34 9.18 -7.45
CA GLN A 25 6.17 10.56 -6.96
C GLN A 25 5.27 10.64 -5.72
N ALA A 26 4.42 9.65 -5.50
CA ALA A 26 3.56 9.58 -4.33
C ALA A 26 4.30 9.19 -3.04
N ARG A 27 5.54 8.68 -3.12
CA ARG A 27 6.29 8.12 -2.00
C ARG A 27 6.44 9.09 -0.84
N GLY A 28 6.79 10.34 -1.10
CA GLY A 28 6.99 11.37 -0.08
C GLY A 28 5.72 11.65 0.73
N GLU A 29 4.59 11.81 0.08
CA GLU A 29 3.30 12.00 0.75
C GLU A 29 2.85 10.77 1.53
N LEU A 30 3.08 9.58 0.99
CA LEU A 30 2.78 8.33 1.69
C LEU A 30 3.60 8.21 2.98
N ILE A 31 4.90 8.48 2.92
CA ILE A 31 5.78 8.47 4.10
C ILE A 31 5.31 9.48 5.14
N LYS A 32 4.99 10.69 4.72
CA LYS A 32 4.51 11.77 5.60
C LYS A 32 3.25 11.38 6.36
N ARG A 33 2.35 10.65 5.73
CA ARG A 33 1.06 10.26 6.34
C ARG A 33 1.09 8.94 7.08
N MET A 34 1.88 7.98 6.62
CA MET A 34 1.91 6.61 7.14
C MET A 34 3.17 6.26 7.91
N GLY A 35 4.20 7.13 7.85
CA GLY A 35 5.51 6.87 8.41
C GLY A 35 6.38 5.98 7.50
N GLU A 36 7.65 5.86 7.86
CA GLU A 36 8.64 5.06 7.12
C GLU A 36 8.53 3.56 7.46
N LEU A 37 7.34 3.01 7.28
CA LEU A 37 7.00 1.64 7.66
C LEU A 37 6.41 0.89 6.46
N CYS A 38 6.82 -0.36 6.31
CA CYS A 38 6.13 -1.26 5.40
C CYS A 38 4.68 -1.47 5.84
N SER A 39 3.73 -1.30 4.92
CA SER A 39 2.31 -1.45 5.23
C SER A 39 1.93 -2.88 5.61
N PHE A 40 2.70 -3.86 5.20
CA PHE A 40 2.39 -5.28 5.40
C PHE A 40 3.11 -5.90 6.60
N CYS A 41 4.44 -5.78 6.68
CA CYS A 41 5.22 -6.38 7.78
C CYS A 41 5.59 -5.39 8.89
N GLU A 42 5.30 -4.11 8.70
CA GLU A 42 5.55 -3.03 9.67
C GLU A 42 7.04 -2.76 9.94
N MET A 43 7.94 -3.33 9.15
CA MET A 43 9.37 -3.05 9.27
C MET A 43 9.64 -1.57 9.00
N HIS A 44 10.38 -0.92 9.91
CA HIS A 44 10.85 0.44 9.73
C HIS A 44 12.06 0.46 8.78
N LEU A 45 11.94 1.21 7.70
CA LEU A 45 13.01 1.40 6.73
C LEU A 45 13.05 2.88 6.33
N ASP A 46 14.14 3.56 6.63
CA ASP A 46 14.40 4.93 6.20
C ASP A 46 14.76 5.04 4.71
N THR A 47 15.14 3.92 4.12
CA THR A 47 15.38 3.75 2.69
C THR A 47 14.65 2.50 2.18
N SER A 48 14.60 2.28 0.88
CA SER A 48 14.08 1.05 0.26
C SER A 48 12.58 0.77 0.42
N LEU A 49 11.79 1.74 0.90
CA LEU A 49 10.34 1.66 0.79
C LEU A 49 9.90 2.04 -0.62
N ALA A 50 9.13 1.17 -1.25
CA ALA A 50 8.55 1.40 -2.56
C ALA A 50 7.07 1.73 -2.47
N VAL A 51 6.58 2.49 -3.45
CA VAL A 51 5.14 2.63 -3.68
C VAL A 51 4.63 1.32 -4.27
N GLU A 52 3.74 0.67 -3.55
CA GLU A 52 3.12 -0.59 -3.92
C GLU A 52 1.69 -0.37 -4.39
N HIS A 53 1.29 -1.08 -5.44
CA HIS A 53 -0.10 -1.08 -5.90
C HIS A 53 -0.88 -2.17 -5.17
N VAL A 54 -1.94 -1.80 -4.45
CA VAL A 54 -2.83 -2.75 -3.77
C VAL A 54 -3.38 -3.75 -4.79
N GLN A 55 -4.01 -3.25 -5.85
CA GLN A 55 -4.33 -4.02 -7.04
C GLN A 55 -3.23 -3.79 -8.07
N PRO A 56 -2.56 -4.83 -8.57
CA PRO A 56 -1.42 -4.67 -9.46
C PRO A 56 -1.81 -3.92 -10.75
N LYS A 57 -0.95 -3.01 -11.16
CA LYS A 57 -1.15 -2.25 -12.41
C LYS A 57 -1.12 -3.13 -13.65
N GLN A 58 -0.42 -4.25 -13.58
CA GLN A 58 -0.37 -5.24 -14.65
C GLN A 58 -0.40 -6.64 -14.04
N PRO A 59 -1.59 -7.21 -13.80
CA PRO A 59 -1.72 -8.55 -13.26
C PRO A 59 -1.04 -9.60 -14.13
N ILE A 60 -0.63 -10.71 -13.52
CA ILE A 60 -0.07 -11.85 -14.25
C ILE A 60 -1.04 -12.28 -15.35
N GLY A 61 -0.51 -12.42 -16.56
CA GLY A 61 -1.31 -12.77 -17.75
C GLY A 61 -1.95 -11.59 -18.47
N ALA A 62 -1.91 -10.39 -17.90
CA ALA A 62 -2.38 -9.20 -18.60
C ALA A 62 -1.39 -8.76 -19.68
N THR A 63 -1.90 -8.39 -20.86
CA THR A 63 -1.09 -7.93 -21.99
C THR A 63 -0.75 -6.44 -21.93
N ALA A 64 -1.44 -5.68 -21.06
CA ALA A 64 -1.26 -4.23 -20.92
C ALA A 64 -1.46 -3.78 -19.48
N ILE A 65 -0.92 -2.59 -19.19
CA ILE A 65 -1.13 -1.91 -17.91
C ILE A 65 -2.59 -1.44 -17.80
N ILE A 66 -3.19 -1.64 -16.63
CA ILE A 66 -4.52 -1.12 -16.33
C ILE A 66 -4.36 0.33 -15.86
N ALA A 67 -4.70 1.27 -16.74
CA ALA A 67 -4.49 2.70 -16.51
C ALA A 67 -5.15 3.21 -15.23
N ALA A 68 -6.35 2.71 -14.89
CA ALA A 68 -7.09 3.10 -13.70
C ALA A 68 -6.38 2.70 -12.39
N ARG A 69 -5.44 1.78 -12.42
CA ARG A 69 -4.67 1.31 -11.26
C ARG A 69 -3.30 1.95 -11.13
N LEU A 70 -2.77 2.48 -12.24
CA LEU A 70 -1.36 2.90 -12.34
C LEU A 70 -1.05 4.12 -11.47
N LEU A 71 -1.88 5.14 -11.52
CA LEU A 71 -1.64 6.45 -10.90
C LEU A 71 -2.76 6.83 -9.91
N ASP A 72 -3.50 5.87 -9.41
CA ASP A 72 -4.55 6.09 -8.43
C ASP A 72 -3.97 6.13 -7.02
N TRP A 73 -4.05 7.30 -6.37
CA TRP A 73 -3.63 7.48 -4.98
C TRP A 73 -4.25 6.45 -4.03
N HIS A 74 -5.53 6.10 -4.24
CA HIS A 74 -6.24 5.14 -3.41
C HIS A 74 -5.79 3.69 -3.61
N ASN A 75 -4.95 3.45 -4.62
CA ASN A 75 -4.34 2.14 -4.89
C ASN A 75 -2.89 2.04 -4.39
N PHE A 76 -2.37 3.04 -3.67
CA PHE A 76 -0.98 3.09 -3.22
C PHE A 76 -0.83 2.75 -1.75
N LEU A 77 0.17 1.93 -1.45
CA LEU A 77 0.70 1.68 -0.12
C LEU A 77 2.23 1.77 -0.18
N LEU A 78 2.88 1.72 0.98
CA LEU A 78 4.33 1.56 1.07
C LEU A 78 4.66 0.11 1.39
N ALA A 79 5.64 -0.46 0.71
CA ALA A 79 6.09 -1.80 0.97
C ALA A 79 7.62 -1.91 0.94
N CYS A 80 8.15 -2.78 1.81
CA CYS A 80 9.55 -3.19 1.71
C CYS A 80 9.75 -4.12 0.50
N THR A 81 10.99 -4.28 0.07
CA THR A 81 11.34 -5.12 -1.07
C THR A 81 10.84 -6.55 -0.92
N ASN A 82 10.94 -7.12 0.28
CA ASN A 82 10.51 -8.49 0.54
C ASN A 82 9.00 -8.68 0.38
N CYS A 83 8.20 -7.83 1.01
CA CYS A 83 6.74 -7.90 0.90
C CYS A 83 6.26 -7.61 -0.52
N ASN A 84 6.88 -6.64 -1.19
CA ASN A 84 6.57 -6.30 -2.58
C ASN A 84 6.84 -7.49 -3.51
N SER A 85 7.99 -8.13 -3.37
CA SER A 85 8.36 -9.31 -4.15
C SER A 85 7.44 -10.51 -3.88
N THR A 86 7.07 -10.71 -2.62
CA THR A 86 6.17 -11.82 -2.22
C THR A 86 4.77 -11.64 -2.80
N LYS A 87 4.24 -10.43 -2.75
CA LYS A 87 2.94 -10.10 -3.33
C LYS A 87 2.99 -10.19 -4.86
N SER A 88 4.05 -9.67 -5.47
CA SER A 88 4.26 -9.68 -6.91
C SER A 88 3.06 -9.07 -7.67
N ASN A 89 2.83 -9.52 -8.90
CA ASN A 89 1.73 -9.07 -9.76
C ASN A 89 0.48 -9.97 -9.69
N LYS A 90 0.35 -10.75 -8.63
CA LYS A 90 -0.85 -11.57 -8.42
C LYS A 90 -2.06 -10.65 -8.33
N ASP A 91 -3.06 -10.87 -9.15
CA ASP A 91 -4.29 -10.10 -9.04
C ASP A 91 -5.03 -10.46 -7.75
N VAL A 92 -5.71 -9.48 -7.19
CA VAL A 92 -6.40 -9.64 -5.91
C VAL A 92 -7.84 -9.16 -6.03
N ILE A 93 -8.74 -9.92 -5.44
CA ILE A 93 -10.10 -9.48 -5.15
C ILE A 93 -10.02 -8.84 -3.76
N LEU A 94 -10.32 -7.55 -3.67
CA LEU A 94 -10.10 -6.80 -2.42
C LEU A 94 -10.86 -7.41 -1.23
N ASP A 95 -12.06 -7.89 -1.46
CA ASP A 95 -12.91 -8.45 -0.40
C ASP A 95 -12.42 -9.81 0.14
N ASP A 96 -11.50 -10.48 -0.54
CA ASP A 96 -10.94 -11.76 -0.11
C ASP A 96 -9.83 -11.59 0.96
N TYR A 97 -9.39 -10.36 1.23
CA TYR A 97 -8.26 -10.05 2.09
C TYR A 97 -8.59 -8.92 3.05
N LEU A 98 -7.88 -8.89 4.17
CA LEU A 98 -7.87 -7.74 5.09
C LEU A 98 -6.74 -6.79 4.69
N TRP A 99 -7.09 -5.54 4.45
CA TRP A 99 -6.15 -4.51 4.01
C TRP A 99 -5.92 -3.47 5.11
N PRO A 100 -4.67 -3.07 5.38
CA PRO A 100 -4.35 -2.16 6.47
C PRO A 100 -4.94 -0.75 6.29
N ASP A 101 -5.25 -0.36 5.06
CA ASP A 101 -5.82 0.94 4.72
C ASP A 101 -7.35 0.97 4.61
N ARG A 102 -8.01 -0.20 4.69
CA ARG A 102 -9.46 -0.35 4.47
C ARG A 102 -10.17 -1.05 5.61
N ASP A 103 -9.47 -1.93 6.31
CA ASP A 103 -10.04 -2.81 7.32
C ASP A 103 -9.45 -2.53 8.70
N ASN A 104 -10.16 -2.91 9.74
CA ASN A 104 -9.65 -2.82 11.10
C ASN A 104 -8.73 -4.01 11.40
N THR A 105 -7.55 -3.99 10.80
CA THR A 105 -6.57 -5.07 10.92
C THR A 105 -6.01 -5.24 12.33
N TYR A 106 -6.11 -4.23 13.19
CA TYR A 106 -5.69 -4.32 14.60
C TYR A 106 -6.54 -5.33 15.38
N HIS A 107 -7.85 -5.34 15.17
CA HIS A 107 -8.77 -6.26 15.83
C HIS A 107 -8.98 -7.58 15.09
N SER A 108 -8.42 -7.72 13.91
CA SER A 108 -8.58 -8.92 13.08
C SER A 108 -7.64 -10.06 13.47
N PHE A 109 -6.66 -9.78 14.34
CA PHE A 109 -5.65 -10.76 14.75
C PHE A 109 -5.52 -10.80 16.27
N ALA A 110 -5.31 -12.00 16.79
CA ALA A 110 -4.92 -12.20 18.18
C ALA A 110 -3.40 -12.42 18.26
N TYR A 111 -2.77 -11.75 19.19
CA TYR A 111 -1.34 -11.82 19.41
C TYR A 111 -1.06 -12.50 20.74
N SER A 112 -0.14 -13.45 20.76
CA SER A 112 0.26 -14.18 21.98
C SER A 112 1.78 -14.18 22.13
N GLU A 113 2.23 -14.69 23.29
CA GLU A 113 3.66 -14.79 23.59
C GLU A 113 4.40 -15.55 22.47
N GLY A 114 5.68 -15.19 22.27
CA GLY A 114 6.50 -15.78 21.22
C GLY A 114 6.24 -15.23 19.82
N GLY A 115 5.46 -14.15 19.69
CA GLY A 115 5.15 -13.51 18.42
C GLY A 115 4.16 -14.29 17.55
N ILE A 116 3.38 -15.17 18.16
CA ILE A 116 2.36 -15.95 17.45
C ILE A 116 1.19 -15.03 17.11
N VAL A 117 0.78 -15.06 15.83
CA VAL A 117 -0.37 -14.32 15.32
C VAL A 117 -1.42 -15.33 14.83
N ASN A 118 -2.64 -15.17 15.33
CA ASN A 118 -3.80 -15.98 14.93
C ASN A 118 -4.89 -15.06 14.35
N ALA A 119 -5.54 -15.54 13.31
CA ALA A 119 -6.70 -14.88 12.73
C ALA A 119 -7.98 -15.21 13.51
#